data_d62e3d749c5dc0613d3ac93c369883a9
#
_entry.id   d62e3d749c5dc0613d3ac93c369883a9
#
_cell.length_a   1.000
_cell.length_b   1.000
_cell.length_c   1.000
_cell.angle_alpha   90.00
_cell.angle_beta   90.00
_cell.angle_gamma   90.00
#
_symmetry.space_group_name_H-M   'P 1'
#
loop_
_entity.id
_entity.type
_entity.pdbx_description
1 polymer ?
#
loop_
_entity_poly.entity_id
_entity_poly.type
_entity_poly.pdbx_seq_one_letter_code
_entity_poly.pdbx_strand_id
1 'polypeptide(L)'
;MTIRHSPQAQPRRGNRLRAHAFASACALALAAPVAHASGLDQLHAFLEGTQSAQGSFRQNVVNKDGRTTQATSGTFAFQRPGKFRWTYEKPFDQLIVGDGAKVWVFDRDLNQVIVRKLDAALGATPAALLAGDNALEKNFTLVAGGEADGVEYVNATPKSAESQFTRIRLGFVDSLPRRMELTDAFGQSTELTFSEVRRNPKLAGDVFQFTPPKGADVVGQ
;
A
#
# COMPACT_ATOMS: atom_id res chain seq x y z
N MET A 1 104.77 -48.54 -13.23
CA MET A 1 103.68 -48.52 -14.19
C MET A 1 102.50 -47.76 -13.48
N THR A 2 102.37 -46.51 -13.83
CA THR A 2 101.62 -45.54 -12.99
C THR A 2 100.37 -45.12 -13.74
N ILE A 3 99.22 -45.34 -13.14
CA ILE A 3 98.01 -44.81 -13.73
C ILE A 3 97.44 -43.74 -12.80
N ARG A 4 97.39 -42.55 -13.29
CA ARG A 4 96.82 -41.35 -12.67
C ARG A 4 95.30 -41.40 -12.81
N HIS A 5 94.60 -41.24 -11.67
CA HIS A 5 93.14 -40.96 -11.65
C HIS A 5 92.98 -39.52 -11.36
N SER A 6 92.29 -38.83 -12.27
CA SER A 6 91.86 -37.45 -12.12
C SER A 6 90.47 -37.40 -11.39
N PRO A 7 90.24 -36.42 -10.55
CA PRO A 7 88.91 -36.35 -9.82
C PRO A 7 87.92 -35.62 -10.73
N GLN A 8 86.77 -36.20 -10.89
CA GLN A 8 85.60 -35.59 -11.53
C GLN A 8 84.96 -34.59 -10.60
N ALA A 9 84.74 -33.38 -11.13
CA ALA A 9 83.97 -32.35 -10.46
C ALA A 9 82.45 -32.65 -10.58
N GLN A 10 81.80 -32.68 -9.47
CA GLN A 10 80.32 -32.75 -9.41
C GLN A 10 79.70 -31.37 -9.64
N PRO A 11 78.58 -31.25 -10.42
CA PRO A 11 77.89 -29.98 -10.58
C PRO A 11 76.98 -29.74 -9.39
N ARG A 12 77.08 -28.59 -8.77
CA ARG A 12 76.17 -28.06 -7.74
C ARG A 12 74.79 -27.90 -8.32
N ARG A 13 73.80 -28.66 -7.80
CA ARG A 13 72.38 -28.49 -8.04
C ARG A 13 71.95 -27.20 -7.33
N GLY A 14 71.68 -26.17 -8.07
CA GLY A 14 71.00 -24.97 -7.59
C GLY A 14 69.53 -25.25 -7.27
N ASN A 15 69.19 -25.09 -6.01
CA ASN A 15 67.84 -25.16 -5.49
C ASN A 15 67.11 -23.91 -5.92
N ARG A 16 66.29 -24.00 -6.99
CA ARG A 16 65.39 -22.91 -7.37
C ARG A 16 64.12 -23.09 -6.54
N LEU A 17 64.02 -22.35 -5.44
CA LEU A 17 62.74 -22.12 -4.74
C LEU A 17 61.81 -21.37 -5.72
N ARG A 18 60.81 -22.11 -6.20
CA ARG A 18 59.67 -21.49 -6.89
C ARG A 18 58.75 -20.93 -5.81
N ALA A 19 58.82 -19.64 -5.59
CA ALA A 19 57.86 -18.92 -4.83
C ALA A 19 56.53 -18.89 -5.61
N HIS A 20 55.56 -19.72 -5.16
CA HIS A 20 54.19 -19.65 -5.64
C HIS A 20 53.54 -18.51 -4.87
N ALA A 21 53.47 -17.36 -5.50
CA ALA A 21 52.61 -16.28 -5.02
C ALA A 21 51.15 -16.66 -5.24
N PHE A 22 50.50 -17.13 -4.17
CA PHE A 22 49.03 -17.26 -4.13
C PHE A 22 48.47 -15.84 -4.08
N ALA A 23 48.04 -15.32 -5.22
CA ALA A 23 47.20 -14.14 -5.27
C ALA A 23 45.78 -14.52 -4.78
N SER A 24 45.53 -14.35 -3.48
CA SER A 24 44.17 -14.40 -2.91
C SER A 24 43.42 -13.19 -3.39
N ALA A 25 42.68 -13.34 -4.48
CA ALA A 25 41.69 -12.36 -4.90
C ALA A 25 40.51 -12.44 -3.90
N CYS A 26 40.52 -11.57 -2.88
CA CYS A 26 39.37 -11.30 -2.04
C CYS A 26 38.31 -10.64 -2.91
N ALA A 27 37.37 -11.43 -3.42
CA ALA A 27 36.13 -10.91 -3.98
C ALA A 27 35.31 -10.32 -2.83
N LEU A 28 35.48 -9.02 -2.54
CA LEU A 28 34.50 -8.26 -1.76
C LEU A 28 33.23 -8.21 -2.60
N ALA A 29 32.30 -9.12 -2.31
CA ALA A 29 30.92 -8.97 -2.75
C ALA A 29 30.40 -7.67 -2.09
N LEU A 30 30.33 -6.59 -2.85
CA LEU A 30 29.61 -5.38 -2.47
C LEU A 30 28.13 -5.80 -2.36
N ALA A 31 27.68 -6.09 -1.14
CA ALA A 31 26.28 -6.13 -0.82
C ALA A 31 25.76 -4.69 -0.97
N ALA A 32 25.33 -4.31 -2.19
CA ALA A 32 24.62 -3.07 -2.40
C ALA A 32 23.40 -3.10 -1.48
N PRO A 33 23.16 -2.08 -0.65
CA PRO A 33 21.91 -1.98 0.11
C PRO A 33 20.79 -1.99 -0.90
N VAL A 34 19.86 -2.93 -0.76
CA VAL A 34 18.61 -2.93 -1.53
C VAL A 34 17.85 -1.71 -1.03
N ALA A 35 17.91 -0.62 -1.80
CA ALA A 35 17.13 0.57 -1.51
C ALA A 35 15.66 0.19 -1.69
N HIS A 36 14.94 -0.01 -0.58
CA HIS A 36 13.50 -0.15 -0.63
C HIS A 36 12.90 1.20 -1.00
N ALA A 37 11.97 1.20 -1.96
CA ALA A 37 11.24 2.40 -2.31
C ALA A 37 10.46 2.88 -1.08
N SER A 38 10.61 4.15 -0.72
CA SER A 38 9.92 4.74 0.43
C SER A 38 8.40 4.65 0.25
N GLY A 39 7.65 4.78 1.34
CA GLY A 39 6.19 4.81 1.27
C GLY A 39 5.67 5.88 0.30
N LEU A 40 6.34 7.03 0.21
CA LEU A 40 6.00 8.09 -0.76
C LEU A 40 6.21 7.64 -2.20
N ASP A 41 7.34 7.00 -2.51
CA ASP A 41 7.61 6.48 -3.85
C ASP A 41 6.58 5.42 -4.24
N GLN A 42 6.23 4.54 -3.30
CA GLN A 42 5.21 3.51 -3.51
C GLN A 42 3.82 4.09 -3.70
N LEU A 43 3.46 5.14 -2.95
CA LEU A 43 2.20 5.87 -3.15
C LEU A 43 2.15 6.50 -4.55
N HIS A 44 3.21 7.21 -4.97
CA HIS A 44 3.26 7.82 -6.31
C HIS A 44 3.14 6.76 -7.39
N ALA A 45 3.91 5.66 -7.30
CA ALA A 45 3.82 4.55 -8.24
C ALA A 45 2.41 3.91 -8.28
N PHE A 46 1.71 3.85 -7.13
CA PHE A 46 0.32 3.40 -7.08
C PHE A 46 -0.62 4.38 -7.76
N LEU A 47 -0.47 5.68 -7.49
CA LEU A 47 -1.34 6.71 -8.06
C LEU A 47 -1.19 6.81 -9.59
N GLU A 48 0.05 6.79 -10.08
CA GLU A 48 0.37 6.90 -11.51
C GLU A 48 0.01 5.63 -12.29
N GLY A 49 0.33 4.47 -11.70
CA GLY A 49 0.19 3.16 -12.37
C GLY A 49 -1.18 2.51 -12.24
N THR A 50 -2.13 3.08 -11.47
CA THR A 50 -3.39 2.42 -11.14
C THR A 50 -4.60 3.26 -11.58
N GLN A 51 -5.24 2.89 -12.65
CA GLN A 51 -6.50 3.47 -13.11
C GLN A 51 -7.70 2.82 -12.42
N SER A 52 -7.59 1.53 -12.10
CA SER A 52 -8.62 0.79 -11.38
C SER A 52 -7.98 -0.24 -10.45
N ALA A 53 -8.68 -0.62 -9.40
CA ALA A 53 -8.31 -1.76 -8.59
C ALA A 53 -9.54 -2.41 -7.98
N GLN A 54 -9.37 -3.67 -7.54
CA GLN A 54 -10.34 -4.39 -6.74
C GLN A 54 -9.61 -5.26 -5.73
N GLY A 55 -10.31 -5.63 -4.66
CA GLY A 55 -9.76 -6.49 -3.61
C GLY A 55 -10.73 -6.68 -2.47
N SER A 56 -10.23 -7.25 -1.40
CA SER A 56 -10.95 -7.44 -0.14
C SER A 56 -10.35 -6.59 0.96
N PHE A 57 -11.14 -6.29 1.98
CA PHE A 57 -10.66 -5.56 3.16
C PHE A 57 -11.21 -6.17 4.45
N ARG A 58 -10.47 -5.97 5.53
CA ARG A 58 -10.94 -6.08 6.91
C ARG A 58 -10.80 -4.71 7.55
N GLN A 59 -11.80 -4.31 8.31
CA GLN A 59 -11.83 -3.03 9.00
C GLN A 59 -12.13 -3.24 10.47
N ASN A 60 -11.33 -2.61 11.33
CA ASN A 60 -11.56 -2.49 12.75
C ASN A 60 -11.75 -1.03 13.10
N VAL A 61 -12.72 -0.74 13.95
CA VAL A 61 -12.86 0.55 14.61
C VAL A 61 -12.33 0.40 16.02
N VAL A 62 -11.33 1.19 16.36
CA VAL A 62 -10.61 1.14 17.63
C VAL A 62 -10.84 2.45 18.37
N ASN A 63 -11.32 2.39 19.60
CA ASN A 63 -11.51 3.58 20.42
C ASN A 63 -10.18 4.12 20.96
N LYS A 64 -10.20 5.29 21.58
CA LYS A 64 -9.01 5.93 22.18
C LYS A 64 -8.27 5.08 23.21
N ASP A 65 -8.94 4.09 23.81
CA ASP A 65 -8.39 3.19 24.83
C ASP A 65 -7.77 1.92 24.19
N GLY A 66 -7.69 1.86 22.87
CA GLY A 66 -7.12 0.74 22.12
C GLY A 66 -8.03 -0.49 22.01
N ARG A 67 -9.33 -0.36 22.34
CA ARG A 67 -10.30 -1.47 22.23
C ARG A 67 -11.01 -1.43 20.89
N THR A 68 -11.04 -2.58 20.22
CA THR A 68 -11.86 -2.75 19.01
C THR A 68 -13.33 -2.73 19.41
N THR A 69 -14.06 -1.76 18.88
CA THR A 69 -15.50 -1.57 19.10
C THR A 69 -16.35 -2.15 17.99
N GLN A 70 -15.76 -2.26 16.77
CA GLN A 70 -16.44 -2.81 15.61
C GLN A 70 -15.40 -3.51 14.71
N ALA A 71 -15.79 -4.67 14.19
CA ALA A 71 -15.00 -5.39 13.20
C ALA A 71 -15.92 -5.76 12.03
N THR A 72 -15.49 -5.43 10.81
CA THR A 72 -16.21 -5.72 9.57
C THR A 72 -15.26 -6.18 8.49
N SER A 73 -15.80 -6.79 7.46
CA SER A 73 -15.03 -7.15 6.24
C SER A 73 -15.88 -6.90 5.01
N GLY A 74 -15.24 -6.95 3.86
CA GLY A 74 -15.94 -6.79 2.62
C GLY A 74 -15.03 -6.73 1.42
N THR A 75 -15.59 -6.25 0.31
CA THR A 75 -14.89 -6.11 -0.96
C THR A 75 -14.93 -4.68 -1.45
N PHE A 76 -13.94 -4.31 -2.23
CA PHE A 76 -13.89 -3.01 -2.88
C PHE A 76 -13.51 -3.11 -4.34
N ALA A 77 -13.98 -2.16 -5.10
CA ALA A 77 -13.51 -1.86 -6.45
C ALA A 77 -13.49 -0.34 -6.64
N PHE A 78 -12.56 0.17 -7.42
CA PHE A 78 -12.59 1.54 -7.88
C PHE A 78 -12.08 1.68 -9.31
N GLN A 79 -12.49 2.77 -9.95
CA GLN A 79 -11.98 3.25 -11.23
C GLN A 79 -11.89 4.78 -11.17
N ARG A 80 -10.69 5.29 -11.35
CA ARG A 80 -10.45 6.74 -11.34
C ARG A 80 -10.96 7.41 -12.63
N PRO A 81 -11.41 8.67 -12.52
CA PRO A 81 -11.62 9.41 -11.28
C PRO A 81 -12.97 9.10 -10.62
N GLY A 82 -13.00 9.05 -9.30
CA GLY A 82 -14.21 9.16 -8.48
C GLY A 82 -15.23 8.04 -8.51
N LYS A 83 -14.98 6.96 -9.26
CA LYS A 83 -15.85 5.79 -9.27
C LYS A 83 -15.36 4.75 -8.29
N PHE A 84 -16.23 4.29 -7.40
CA PHE A 84 -15.90 3.23 -6.46
C PHE A 84 -17.13 2.46 -6.02
N ARG A 85 -16.92 1.23 -5.59
CA ARG A 85 -17.88 0.37 -4.94
C ARG A 85 -17.23 -0.23 -3.71
N TRP A 86 -17.86 -0.09 -2.56
CA TRP A 86 -17.41 -0.60 -1.29
C TRP A 86 -18.54 -1.37 -0.65
N THR A 87 -18.39 -2.67 -0.52
CA THR A 87 -19.43 -3.56 -0.02
C THR A 87 -18.97 -4.09 1.32
N TYR A 88 -19.69 -3.73 2.37
CA TYR A 88 -19.54 -4.35 3.69
C TYR A 88 -20.38 -5.60 3.74
N GLU A 89 -19.78 -6.65 4.31
CA GLU A 89 -20.45 -7.89 4.63
C GLU A 89 -20.84 -7.87 6.12
N LYS A 90 -21.42 -8.98 6.59
CA LYS A 90 -21.85 -9.08 8.00
C LYS A 90 -20.76 -8.60 8.98
N PRO A 91 -21.14 -8.00 10.13
CA PRO A 91 -22.52 -7.91 10.66
C PRO A 91 -23.37 -6.77 10.09
N PHE A 92 -22.82 -5.85 9.31
CA PHE A 92 -23.54 -4.70 8.76
C PHE A 92 -23.56 -4.80 7.24
N ASP A 93 -24.72 -5.05 6.66
CA ASP A 93 -24.87 -5.14 5.21
C ASP A 93 -25.04 -3.73 4.59
N GLN A 94 -23.92 -3.09 4.32
CA GLN A 94 -23.91 -1.74 3.76
C GLN A 94 -23.17 -1.71 2.42
N LEU A 95 -23.69 -0.93 1.51
CA LEU A 95 -23.08 -0.67 0.21
C LEU A 95 -22.83 0.81 0.02
N ILE A 96 -21.59 1.16 -0.36
CA ILE A 96 -21.23 2.52 -0.73
C ILE A 96 -20.80 2.52 -2.20
N VAL A 97 -21.44 3.36 -3.03
CA VAL A 97 -21.12 3.49 -4.45
C VAL A 97 -20.85 4.94 -4.79
N GLY A 98 -19.69 5.20 -5.37
CA GLY A 98 -19.39 6.45 -6.07
C GLY A 98 -19.55 6.23 -7.58
N ASP A 99 -20.39 7.02 -8.22
CA ASP A 99 -20.67 6.90 -9.66
C ASP A 99 -19.85 7.89 -10.52
N GLY A 100 -19.02 8.69 -9.87
CA GLY A 100 -18.23 9.76 -10.48
C GLY A 100 -18.84 11.17 -10.27
N ALA A 101 -20.09 11.26 -9.83
CA ALA A 101 -20.77 12.52 -9.52
C ALA A 101 -21.36 12.54 -8.11
N LYS A 102 -21.89 11.42 -7.66
CA LYS A 102 -22.54 11.25 -6.37
C LYS A 102 -21.97 10.06 -5.64
N VAL A 103 -22.14 10.06 -4.33
CA VAL A 103 -21.89 8.92 -3.43
C VAL A 103 -23.23 8.47 -2.85
N TRP A 104 -23.50 7.21 -3.01
CA TRP A 104 -24.70 6.52 -2.52
C TRP A 104 -24.27 5.61 -1.37
N VAL A 105 -24.87 5.79 -0.20
CA VAL A 105 -24.69 4.91 0.97
C VAL A 105 -26.00 4.20 1.21
N PHE A 106 -26.04 2.92 0.93
CA PHE A 106 -27.22 2.09 1.10
C PHE A 106 -27.03 1.17 2.30
N ASP A 107 -27.83 1.41 3.33
CA ASP A 107 -28.00 0.52 4.46
C ASP A 107 -29.15 -0.43 4.13
N ARG A 108 -28.83 -1.72 3.96
CA ARG A 108 -29.84 -2.71 3.57
C ARG A 108 -30.77 -3.09 4.72
N ASP A 109 -30.26 -3.10 5.94
CA ASP A 109 -31.05 -3.46 7.13
C ASP A 109 -32.11 -2.41 7.41
N LEU A 110 -31.79 -1.13 7.20
CA LEU A 110 -32.72 0.00 7.34
C LEU A 110 -33.53 0.29 6.06
N ASN A 111 -33.18 -0.33 4.93
CA ASN A 111 -33.70 0.01 3.60
C ASN A 111 -33.61 1.52 3.30
N GLN A 112 -32.51 2.13 3.70
CA GLN A 112 -32.27 3.58 3.58
C GLN A 112 -31.10 3.86 2.66
N VAL A 113 -31.23 4.88 1.82
CA VAL A 113 -30.18 5.40 0.93
C VAL A 113 -29.87 6.84 1.30
N ILE A 114 -28.60 7.11 1.61
CA ILE A 114 -28.12 8.49 1.75
C ILE A 114 -27.36 8.84 0.47
N VAL A 115 -27.69 9.98 -0.16
CA VAL A 115 -27.00 10.46 -1.35
C VAL A 115 -26.32 11.79 -1.06
N ARG A 116 -25.06 11.93 -1.50
CA ARG A 116 -24.24 13.14 -1.35
C ARG A 116 -23.48 13.43 -2.64
N LYS A 117 -23.10 14.68 -2.86
CA LYS A 117 -22.17 15.05 -3.94
C LYS A 117 -20.80 14.40 -3.66
N LEU A 118 -20.12 13.94 -4.72
CA LEU A 118 -18.83 13.28 -4.59
C LEU A 118 -17.79 14.19 -3.91
N ASP A 119 -17.70 15.44 -4.30
CA ASP A 119 -16.72 16.40 -3.74
C ASP A 119 -16.85 16.57 -2.22
N ALA A 120 -18.08 16.53 -1.70
CA ALA A 120 -18.34 16.61 -0.27
C ALA A 120 -17.99 15.29 0.48
N ALA A 121 -17.91 14.18 -0.25
CA ALA A 121 -17.58 12.87 0.31
C ALA A 121 -16.08 12.52 0.17
N LEU A 122 -15.35 13.26 -0.67
CA LEU A 122 -13.90 13.10 -0.79
C LEU A 122 -13.22 13.48 0.53
N GLY A 123 -12.49 12.56 1.10
CA GLY A 123 -11.86 12.72 2.42
C GLY A 123 -12.74 12.28 3.59
N ALA A 124 -13.98 11.86 3.36
CA ALA A 124 -14.89 11.36 4.39
C ALA A 124 -14.91 9.82 4.49
N THR A 125 -14.41 9.10 3.48
CA THR A 125 -14.42 7.64 3.46
C THR A 125 -13.09 7.07 2.95
N PRO A 126 -12.67 5.88 3.43
CA PRO A 126 -11.49 5.19 2.89
C PRO A 126 -11.58 4.94 1.38
N ALA A 127 -12.79 4.63 0.89
CA ALA A 127 -13.05 4.37 -0.52
C ALA A 127 -12.77 5.59 -1.40
N ALA A 128 -13.23 6.77 -0.97
CA ALA A 128 -13.04 8.01 -1.71
C ALA A 128 -11.56 8.43 -1.77
N LEU A 129 -10.79 8.16 -0.70
CA LEU A 129 -9.34 8.42 -0.68
C LEU A 129 -8.58 7.58 -1.71
N LEU A 130 -8.95 6.30 -1.88
CA LEU A 130 -8.30 5.41 -2.86
C LEU A 130 -8.75 5.70 -4.30
N ALA A 131 -10.01 6.10 -4.50
CA ALA A 131 -10.63 6.32 -5.80
C ALA A 131 -10.52 7.77 -6.30
N GLY A 132 -10.10 8.69 -5.44
CA GLY A 132 -9.92 10.09 -5.77
C GLY A 132 -8.98 10.29 -6.97
N ASP A 133 -9.02 11.48 -7.53
CA ASP A 133 -8.01 11.92 -8.47
C ASP A 133 -6.63 11.98 -7.77
N ASN A 134 -5.56 12.14 -8.53
CA ASN A 134 -4.18 12.21 -8.01
C ASN A 134 -3.93 13.46 -7.12
N ALA A 135 -4.96 14.01 -6.51
CA ALA A 135 -4.95 15.25 -5.72
C ALA A 135 -4.76 14.99 -4.21
N LEU A 136 -4.27 13.83 -3.78
CA LEU A 136 -3.93 13.61 -2.38
C LEU A 136 -3.03 14.74 -1.85
N GLU A 137 -2.00 15.12 -2.61
CA GLU A 137 -1.09 16.22 -2.25
C GLU A 137 -1.78 17.60 -2.21
N LYS A 138 -2.85 17.77 -2.97
CA LYS A 138 -3.64 19.02 -2.95
C LYS A 138 -4.34 19.19 -1.61
N ASN A 139 -4.90 18.12 -1.07
CA ASN A 139 -5.72 18.12 0.13
C ASN A 139 -4.98 17.73 1.40
N PHE A 140 -3.83 17.08 1.28
CA PHE A 140 -3.05 16.57 2.39
C PHE A 140 -1.59 16.98 2.30
N THR A 141 -0.97 17.16 3.46
CA THR A 141 0.48 17.21 3.59
C THR A 141 0.98 15.78 3.78
N LEU A 142 1.83 15.31 2.86
CA LEU A 142 2.36 13.95 2.85
C LEU A 142 3.79 13.93 3.38
N VAL A 143 4.10 13.01 4.27
CA VAL A 143 5.45 12.76 4.77
C VAL A 143 5.71 11.26 4.86
N ALA A 144 6.97 10.85 4.69
CA ALA A 144 7.36 9.47 4.89
C ALA A 144 7.01 9.02 6.32
N GLY A 145 6.39 7.86 6.46
CA GLY A 145 5.93 7.31 7.73
C GLY A 145 6.83 6.21 8.29
N GLY A 146 7.98 5.94 7.63
CA GLY A 146 8.89 4.85 7.95
C GLY A 146 8.36 3.49 7.56
N GLU A 147 9.13 2.45 7.88
CA GLU A 147 8.80 1.05 7.62
C GLU A 147 8.45 0.34 8.95
N ALA A 148 7.45 -0.53 8.91
CA ALA A 148 7.16 -1.46 9.99
C ALA A 148 6.59 -2.76 9.41
N ASP A 149 7.11 -3.91 9.85
CA ASP A 149 6.67 -5.26 9.43
C ASP A 149 6.68 -5.47 7.91
N GLY A 150 7.65 -4.90 7.20
CA GLY A 150 7.76 -4.98 5.73
C GLY A 150 6.74 -4.11 4.98
N VAL A 151 6.07 -3.18 5.67
CA VAL A 151 5.14 -2.22 5.10
C VAL A 151 5.74 -0.83 5.17
N GLU A 152 5.88 -0.19 4.02
CA GLU A 152 6.32 1.21 3.93
C GLU A 152 5.13 2.16 4.09
N TYR A 153 5.26 3.14 4.96
CA TYR A 153 4.16 4.01 5.33
C TYR A 153 4.32 5.45 4.83
N VAL A 154 3.16 6.07 4.58
CA VAL A 154 3.00 7.51 4.36
C VAL A 154 2.02 8.05 5.39
N ASN A 155 2.41 9.13 6.06
CA ASN A 155 1.50 9.90 6.90
C ASN A 155 0.94 11.06 6.08
N ALA A 156 -0.38 11.18 6.07
CA ALA A 156 -1.10 12.24 5.38
C ALA A 156 -1.90 13.06 6.41
N THR A 157 -1.58 14.33 6.51
CA THR A 157 -2.28 15.29 7.39
C THR A 157 -3.18 16.16 6.54
N PRO A 158 -4.48 16.25 6.83
CA PRO A 158 -5.39 17.13 6.11
C PRO A 158 -4.95 18.60 6.20
N LYS A 159 -5.05 19.32 5.11
CA LYS A 159 -4.82 20.79 5.08
C LYS A 159 -6.02 21.57 5.55
N SER A 160 -7.23 20.99 5.43
CA SER A 160 -8.47 21.62 5.89
C SER A 160 -8.74 21.25 7.34
N ALA A 161 -9.10 22.25 8.15
CA ALA A 161 -9.56 22.06 9.52
C ALA A 161 -10.96 21.40 9.61
N GLU A 162 -11.72 21.40 8.52
CA GLU A 162 -13.04 20.78 8.43
C GLU A 162 -13.00 19.27 8.12
N SER A 163 -11.79 18.69 8.00
CA SER A 163 -11.63 17.28 7.77
C SER A 163 -12.16 16.47 8.95
N GLN A 164 -12.86 15.37 8.67
CA GLN A 164 -13.30 14.42 9.71
C GLN A 164 -12.13 13.69 10.37
N PHE A 165 -11.00 13.62 9.70
CA PHE A 165 -9.79 12.96 10.18
C PHE A 165 -8.72 13.98 10.54
N THR A 166 -7.98 13.70 11.59
CA THR A 166 -6.79 14.47 11.99
C THR A 166 -5.51 13.89 11.41
N ARG A 167 -5.52 12.60 11.10
CA ARG A 167 -4.39 11.87 10.52
C ARG A 167 -4.89 10.69 9.70
N ILE A 168 -4.19 10.46 8.59
CA ILE A 168 -4.33 9.24 7.79
C ILE A 168 -2.93 8.65 7.63
N ARG A 169 -2.81 7.34 7.82
CA ARG A 169 -1.59 6.59 7.59
C ARG A 169 -1.86 5.51 6.53
N LEU A 170 -1.09 5.53 5.45
CA LEU A 170 -1.22 4.60 4.33
C LEU A 170 0.01 3.70 4.30
N GLY A 171 -0.18 2.39 4.27
CA GLY A 171 0.87 1.40 4.19
C GLY A 171 0.87 0.67 2.87
N PHE A 172 2.05 0.53 2.26
CA PHE A 172 2.25 -0.06 0.95
C PHE A 172 3.24 -1.22 1.01
N VAL A 173 3.03 -2.21 0.13
CA VAL A 173 3.97 -3.27 -0.21
C VAL A 173 3.89 -3.46 -1.72
N ASP A 174 5.02 -3.43 -2.42
CA ASP A 174 5.09 -3.55 -3.88
C ASP A 174 4.18 -2.55 -4.62
N SER A 175 4.13 -1.32 -4.10
CA SER A 175 3.25 -0.25 -4.59
C SER A 175 1.75 -0.62 -4.60
N LEU A 176 1.34 -1.52 -3.71
CA LEU A 176 -0.07 -1.84 -3.47
C LEU A 176 -0.44 -1.46 -2.04
N PRO A 177 -1.63 -0.87 -1.81
CA PRO A 177 -2.10 -0.60 -0.47
C PRO A 177 -2.29 -1.91 0.31
N ARG A 178 -1.74 -1.95 1.52
CA ARG A 178 -1.85 -3.06 2.46
C ARG A 178 -2.56 -2.65 3.73
N ARG A 179 -2.34 -1.42 4.17
CA ARG A 179 -2.94 -0.87 5.39
C ARG A 179 -3.40 0.56 5.16
N MET A 180 -4.45 0.93 5.86
CA MET A 180 -4.90 2.31 5.99
C MET A 180 -5.41 2.51 7.41
N GLU A 181 -4.98 3.58 8.03
CA GLU A 181 -5.42 3.99 9.38
C GLU A 181 -5.92 5.43 9.29
N LEU A 182 -7.12 5.68 9.77
CA LEU A 182 -7.74 6.99 9.81
C LEU A 182 -8.06 7.33 11.25
N THR A 183 -7.47 8.37 11.78
CA THR A 183 -7.71 8.84 13.16
C THR A 183 -8.60 10.07 13.11
N ASP A 184 -9.68 10.07 13.87
CA ASP A 184 -10.60 11.20 13.99
C ASP A 184 -10.19 12.19 15.12
N ALA A 185 -10.96 13.27 15.27
CA ALA A 185 -10.71 14.27 16.30
C ALA A 185 -10.97 13.78 17.74
N PHE A 186 -11.67 12.64 17.90
CA PHE A 186 -11.97 12.05 19.20
C PHE A 186 -10.96 10.97 19.61
N GLY A 187 -9.95 10.72 18.76
CA GLY A 187 -8.92 9.69 18.97
C GLY A 187 -9.39 8.29 18.64
N GLN A 188 -10.52 8.13 17.95
CA GLN A 188 -10.94 6.87 17.38
C GLN A 188 -10.18 6.62 16.09
N SER A 189 -9.71 5.39 15.89
CA SER A 189 -9.04 4.96 14.67
C SER A 189 -9.86 3.94 13.92
N THR A 190 -9.95 4.13 12.59
CA THR A 190 -10.45 3.12 11.66
C THR A 190 -9.27 2.49 10.96
N GLU A 191 -9.03 1.22 11.22
CA GLU A 191 -7.91 0.44 10.68
C GLU A 191 -8.39 -0.50 9.60
N LEU A 192 -7.84 -0.39 8.39
CA LEU A 192 -8.12 -1.28 7.27
C LEU A 192 -6.89 -2.10 6.92
N THR A 193 -7.11 -3.38 6.66
CA THR A 193 -6.13 -4.28 6.05
C THR A 193 -6.68 -4.73 4.71
N PHE A 194 -5.91 -4.48 3.65
CA PHE A 194 -6.28 -4.86 2.28
C PHE A 194 -5.63 -6.19 1.90
N SER A 195 -6.36 -7.02 1.17
CA SER A 195 -5.91 -8.29 0.64
C SER A 195 -6.41 -8.51 -0.78
N GLU A 196 -5.76 -9.40 -1.51
CA GLU A 196 -6.12 -9.76 -2.89
C GLU A 196 -6.23 -8.56 -3.85
N VAL A 197 -5.46 -7.51 -3.58
CA VAL A 197 -5.50 -6.28 -4.37
C VAL A 197 -4.96 -6.55 -5.78
N ARG A 198 -5.78 -6.31 -6.79
CA ARG A 198 -5.43 -6.42 -8.21
C ARG A 198 -5.53 -5.05 -8.86
N ARG A 199 -4.43 -4.63 -9.49
CA ARG A 199 -4.37 -3.38 -10.27
C ARG A 199 -4.92 -3.59 -11.67
N ASN A 200 -5.62 -2.59 -12.17
CA ASN A 200 -6.11 -2.48 -13.54
C ASN A 200 -6.89 -3.72 -14.03
N PRO A 201 -7.77 -4.31 -13.17
CA PRO A 201 -8.61 -5.41 -13.63
C PRO A 201 -9.62 -4.91 -14.66
N LYS A 202 -10.07 -5.80 -15.54
CA LYS A 202 -11.20 -5.51 -16.40
C LYS A 202 -12.48 -5.54 -15.56
N LEU A 203 -13.04 -4.36 -15.28
CA LEU A 203 -14.29 -4.21 -14.55
C LEU A 203 -15.47 -4.11 -15.50
N ALA A 204 -16.61 -4.67 -15.14
CA ALA A 204 -17.85 -4.50 -15.89
C ALA A 204 -18.33 -3.04 -15.77
N GLY A 205 -18.96 -2.51 -16.83
CA GLY A 205 -19.33 -1.09 -16.89
C GLY A 205 -20.40 -0.65 -15.90
N ASP A 206 -21.15 -1.60 -15.36
CA ASP A 206 -22.25 -1.39 -14.39
C ASP A 206 -21.81 -1.50 -12.92
N VAL A 207 -20.57 -1.89 -12.66
CA VAL A 207 -20.04 -2.06 -11.27
C VAL A 207 -20.24 -0.81 -10.41
N PHE A 208 -20.15 0.37 -11.03
CA PHE A 208 -20.24 1.66 -10.34
C PHE A 208 -21.60 2.34 -10.52
N GLN A 209 -22.58 1.61 -11.00
CA GLN A 209 -23.97 2.09 -11.10
C GLN A 209 -24.74 1.67 -9.85
N PHE A 210 -25.59 2.55 -9.36
CA PHE A 210 -26.50 2.26 -8.27
C PHE A 210 -27.86 2.87 -8.54
N THR A 211 -28.88 2.07 -8.35
CA THR A 211 -30.29 2.51 -8.37
C THR A 211 -30.91 2.13 -7.05
N PRO A 212 -31.48 3.08 -6.30
CA PRO A 212 -32.18 2.78 -5.06
C PRO A 212 -33.22 1.68 -5.25
N PRO A 213 -33.27 0.68 -4.37
CA PRO A 213 -34.32 -0.34 -4.41
C PRO A 213 -35.72 0.28 -4.27
N LYS A 214 -36.73 -0.42 -4.83
CA LYS A 214 -38.11 0.02 -4.70
C LYS A 214 -38.52 0.06 -3.21
N GLY A 215 -39.02 1.21 -2.78
CA GLY A 215 -39.46 1.43 -1.38
C GLY A 215 -38.32 1.77 -0.42
N ALA A 216 -37.11 2.00 -0.90
CA ALA A 216 -36.05 2.54 -0.06
C ALA A 216 -36.33 4.01 0.29
N ASP A 217 -36.05 4.38 1.53
CA ASP A 217 -36.06 5.78 1.96
C ASP A 217 -34.80 6.47 1.44
N VAL A 218 -34.96 7.49 0.59
CA VAL A 218 -33.83 8.20 -0.04
C VAL A 218 -33.71 9.58 0.57
N VAL A 219 -32.60 9.81 1.29
CA VAL A 219 -32.31 11.04 2.03
C VAL A 219 -31.08 11.73 1.42
N GLY A 220 -31.12 13.04 1.33
CA GLY A 220 -30.02 13.88 0.83
C GLY A 220 -30.23 14.38 -0.60
N GLN A 221 -29.24 15.12 -1.11
CA GLN A 221 -29.28 15.75 -2.45
C GLN A 221 -28.02 15.43 -3.25
#